data_aab388cd62b018ffb4c595e9b1eb191e
#
_entry.id   aab388cd62b018ffb4c595e9b1eb191e
#
_cell.length_a   1.000
_cell.length_b   1.000
_cell.length_c   1.000
_cell.angle_alpha   90.00
_cell.angle_beta   90.00
_cell.angle_gamma   90.00
#
_symmetry.space_group_name_H-M   'P 1'
#
loop_
_entity.id
_entity.type
_entity.pdbx_description
1 polymer ?
#
loop_
_entity_poly.entity_id
_entity_poly.type
_entity_poly.pdbx_seq_one_letter_code
_entity_poly.pdbx_strand_id
1 'polypeptide(L)'
;PWYKDARRIMGVEDIALTVLMAVGFAAIVHVIHAAWTSSLRRILQERGVDTDVEAPRWPVQVGVGALILILSGFGAIDARNSAVASVYDPARLGKPGMATKGELAMLRRMKYTTAPDALILGDPIAGAAYSELLGGRKAVFPQLTTANEDVASQRVLTQRFHDIATDPEVCEVVRELGITHFYEEEDGAYYNFMRSSRSPGLYGVDTSTGFELVDAGGTAKLWKITACGDVTPGGGHDAFADGIKSRQE
;
A
#
# COMPACT_ATOMS: atom_id res chain seq x y z
N PRO A 1 -7.05 -11.69 13.52
CA PRO A 1 -6.69 -11.00 14.76
C PRO A 1 -5.47 -10.10 14.54
N TRP A 2 -5.57 -8.87 15.01
CA TRP A 2 -4.62 -7.80 14.78
C TRP A 2 -3.17 -8.14 15.19
N TYR A 3 -3.00 -8.98 16.21
CA TYR A 3 -1.72 -9.40 16.77
C TYR A 3 -0.98 -10.51 15.98
N LYS A 4 -1.53 -11.01 14.89
CA LYS A 4 -0.85 -11.98 14.01
C LYS A 4 0.03 -11.33 12.93
N ASP A 5 -0.03 -10.00 12.79
CA ASP A 5 0.78 -9.29 11.81
C ASP A 5 2.08 -8.78 12.46
N ALA A 6 3.15 -9.54 12.28
CA ALA A 6 4.48 -9.19 12.80
C ALA A 6 4.95 -7.79 12.36
N ARG A 7 4.58 -7.33 11.16
CA ARG A 7 4.97 -6.00 10.66
C ARG A 7 4.32 -4.86 11.45
N ARG A 8 3.10 -5.06 11.95
CA ARG A 8 2.42 -4.07 12.82
C ARG A 8 3.05 -4.02 14.20
N ILE A 9 3.48 -5.18 14.73
CA ILE A 9 4.21 -5.25 15.99
C ILE A 9 5.55 -4.53 15.87
N MET A 10 6.30 -4.72 14.77
CA MET A 10 7.54 -3.99 14.49
C MET A 10 7.32 -2.48 14.45
N GLY A 11 6.20 -1.99 13.89
CA GLY A 11 5.87 -0.56 13.92
C GLY A 11 5.67 0.01 15.33
N VAL A 12 5.10 -0.76 16.25
CA VAL A 12 4.97 -0.37 17.67
C VAL A 12 6.32 -0.40 18.37
N GLU A 13 7.16 -1.39 18.06
CA GLU A 13 8.53 -1.51 18.56
C GLU A 13 9.39 -0.31 18.14
N ASP A 14 9.27 0.15 16.89
CA ASP A 14 9.96 1.35 16.39
C ASP A 14 9.61 2.62 17.18
N ILE A 15 8.35 2.77 17.61
CA ILE A 15 7.92 3.91 18.45
C ILE A 15 8.59 3.82 19.83
N ALA A 16 8.55 2.65 20.46
CA ALA A 16 9.17 2.44 21.76
C ALA A 16 10.70 2.67 21.70
N LEU A 17 11.34 2.16 20.64
CA LEU A 17 12.77 2.37 20.40
C LEU A 17 13.10 3.85 20.22
N THR A 18 12.29 4.61 19.50
CA THR A 18 12.48 6.05 19.31
C THR A 18 12.47 6.81 20.64
N VAL A 19 11.53 6.46 21.54
CA VAL A 19 11.47 7.06 22.88
C VAL A 19 12.71 6.71 23.69
N LEU A 20 13.12 5.44 23.69
CA LEU A 20 14.33 5.00 24.38
C LEU A 20 15.59 5.69 23.85
N MET A 21 15.69 5.85 22.54
CA MET A 21 16.80 6.59 21.91
C MET A 21 16.82 8.06 22.34
N ALA A 22 15.68 8.72 22.42
CA ALA A 22 15.59 10.11 22.89
C ALA A 22 16.03 10.26 24.35
N VAL A 23 15.60 9.35 25.22
CA VAL A 23 16.03 9.30 26.64
C VAL A 23 17.52 9.02 26.74
N GLY A 24 18.03 8.04 25.98
CA GLY A 24 19.45 7.71 25.92
C GLY A 24 20.30 8.89 25.46
N PHE A 25 19.87 9.60 24.42
CA PHE A 25 20.51 10.81 23.92
C PHE A 25 20.59 11.90 25.03
N ALA A 26 19.47 12.17 25.69
CA ALA A 26 19.42 13.15 26.78
C ALA A 26 20.38 12.78 27.92
N ALA A 27 20.45 11.51 28.31
CA ALA A 27 21.36 11.02 29.34
C ALA A 27 22.83 11.19 28.93
N ILE A 28 23.19 10.83 27.70
CA ILE A 28 24.56 11.01 27.16
C ILE A 28 24.95 12.48 27.16
N VAL A 29 24.08 13.36 26.66
CA VAL A 29 24.34 14.82 26.67
C VAL A 29 24.53 15.33 28.08
N HIS A 30 23.74 14.87 29.06
CA HIS A 30 23.88 15.26 30.45
C HIS A 30 25.23 14.86 31.03
N VAL A 31 25.66 13.60 30.83
CA VAL A 31 26.93 13.08 31.33
C VAL A 31 28.12 13.82 30.71
N ILE A 32 28.12 14.00 29.39
CA ILE A 32 29.21 14.71 28.70
C ILE A 32 29.26 16.17 29.13
N HIS A 33 28.11 16.84 29.25
CA HIS A 33 28.06 18.21 29.74
C HIS A 33 28.61 18.35 31.18
N ALA A 34 28.23 17.43 32.09
CA ALA A 34 28.71 17.43 33.45
C ALA A 34 30.25 17.22 33.52
N ALA A 35 30.77 16.27 32.73
CA ALA A 35 32.20 16.03 32.61
C ALA A 35 32.94 17.24 32.04
N TRP A 36 32.41 17.86 31.01
CA TRP A 36 32.98 19.06 30.36
C TRP A 36 33.00 20.24 31.33
N THR A 37 31.90 20.55 32.02
CA THR A 37 31.82 21.64 32.99
C THR A 37 32.75 21.43 34.18
N SER A 38 32.86 20.20 34.67
CA SER A 38 33.79 19.89 35.77
C SER A 38 35.25 20.07 35.38
N SER A 39 35.62 19.66 34.16
CA SER A 39 36.97 19.84 33.62
C SER A 39 37.28 21.34 33.37
N LEU A 40 36.33 22.06 32.82
CA LEU A 40 36.47 23.50 32.60
C LEU A 40 36.63 24.28 33.89
N ARG A 41 35.86 23.95 34.94
CA ARG A 41 35.99 24.55 36.26
C ARG A 41 37.35 24.33 36.86
N ARG A 42 37.93 23.12 36.77
CA ARG A 42 39.28 22.81 37.25
C ARG A 42 40.34 23.67 36.57
N ILE A 43 40.28 23.81 35.24
CA ILE A 43 41.23 24.63 34.47
C ILE A 43 41.13 26.12 34.82
N LEU A 44 39.90 26.62 35.00
CA LEU A 44 39.69 28.04 35.38
C LEU A 44 40.14 28.33 36.81
N GLN A 45 39.90 27.40 37.76
CA GLN A 45 40.37 27.53 39.14
C GLN A 45 41.91 27.55 39.23
N GLU A 46 42.59 26.72 38.42
CA GLU A 46 44.05 26.71 38.34
C GLU A 46 44.59 28.05 37.79
N ARG A 47 43.80 28.79 37.01
CA ARG A 47 44.14 30.09 36.45
C ARG A 47 43.68 31.30 37.29
N GLY A 48 43.06 31.04 38.45
CA GLY A 48 42.58 32.11 39.35
C GLY A 48 41.39 32.90 38.80
N VAL A 49 40.64 32.33 37.85
CA VAL A 49 39.46 32.96 37.26
C VAL A 49 38.20 32.50 38.03
N ASP A 50 37.31 33.45 38.35
CA ASP A 50 36.05 33.17 39.02
C ASP A 50 35.14 32.27 38.12
N THR A 51 34.60 31.19 38.71
CA THR A 51 34.02 30.07 37.97
C THR A 51 32.48 30.04 37.98
N ASP A 52 31.84 31.14 38.28
CA ASP A 52 30.38 31.20 38.39
C ASP A 52 29.66 31.28 37.01
N VAL A 53 30.34 30.84 35.93
CA VAL A 53 29.80 30.84 34.59
C VAL A 53 29.14 29.48 34.29
N GLU A 54 27.82 29.46 34.12
CA GLU A 54 27.10 28.29 33.57
C GLU A 54 27.48 28.10 32.09
N ALA A 55 28.14 26.98 31.77
CA ALA A 55 28.46 26.64 30.40
C ALA A 55 27.18 26.23 29.65
N PRO A 56 26.93 26.77 28.45
CA PRO A 56 25.74 26.44 27.69
C PRO A 56 25.73 24.97 27.25
N ARG A 57 24.56 24.31 27.25
CA ARG A 57 24.41 22.90 26.88
C ARG A 57 24.38 22.66 25.37
N TRP A 58 24.00 23.67 24.59
CA TRP A 58 23.80 23.52 23.15
C TRP A 58 25.02 22.99 22.36
N PRO A 59 26.30 23.37 22.68
CA PRO A 59 27.43 22.83 21.92
C PRO A 59 27.59 21.32 22.09
N VAL A 60 27.32 20.80 23.30
CA VAL A 60 27.35 19.37 23.56
C VAL A 60 26.20 18.66 22.83
N GLN A 61 25.02 19.24 22.82
CA GLN A 61 23.87 18.68 22.08
C GLN A 61 24.15 18.60 20.58
N VAL A 62 24.67 19.67 19.99
CA VAL A 62 25.06 19.71 18.58
C VAL A 62 26.16 18.70 18.28
N GLY A 63 27.19 18.65 19.10
CA GLY A 63 28.34 17.72 18.92
C GLY A 63 27.90 16.25 19.00
N VAL A 64 27.11 15.88 19.99
CA VAL A 64 26.58 14.51 20.13
C VAL A 64 25.62 14.18 19.00
N GLY A 65 24.73 15.11 18.62
CA GLY A 65 23.81 14.93 17.49
C GLY A 65 24.56 14.73 16.16
N ALA A 66 25.58 15.56 15.90
CA ALA A 66 26.42 15.44 14.70
C ALA A 66 27.17 14.09 14.70
N LEU A 67 27.72 13.67 15.83
CA LEU A 67 28.41 12.38 15.95
C LEU A 67 27.47 11.20 15.66
N ILE A 68 26.24 11.22 16.21
CA ILE A 68 25.24 10.19 15.94
C ILE A 68 24.89 10.16 14.47
N LEU A 69 24.67 11.32 13.83
CA LEU A 69 24.40 11.41 12.38
C LEU A 69 25.54 10.85 11.54
N ILE A 70 26.78 11.11 11.92
CA ILE A 70 27.96 10.59 11.21
C ILE A 70 28.08 9.08 11.41
N LEU A 71 27.91 8.57 12.65
CA LEU A 71 28.04 7.15 12.98
C LEU A 71 26.87 6.31 12.46
N SER A 72 25.65 6.85 12.43
CA SER A 72 24.51 6.17 11.79
C SER A 72 24.63 6.11 10.28
N GLY A 73 25.60 6.82 9.74
CA GLY A 73 25.92 6.89 8.31
C GLY A 73 24.76 7.50 7.51
N PHE A 74 25.07 8.44 6.66
CA PHE A 74 24.11 8.93 5.66
C PHE A 74 23.56 7.80 4.79
N GLY A 75 24.26 6.65 4.73
CA GLY A 75 23.81 5.43 4.04
C GLY A 75 22.50 4.83 4.56
N ALA A 76 22.19 4.96 5.85
CA ALA A 76 20.91 4.49 6.38
C ALA A 76 19.74 5.35 5.88
N ILE A 77 19.94 6.67 5.73
CA ILE A 77 18.94 7.58 5.17
C ILE A 77 18.78 7.31 3.68
N ASP A 78 19.87 7.12 2.95
CA ASP A 78 19.85 6.85 1.52
C ASP A 78 19.23 5.47 1.22
N ALA A 79 19.54 4.45 2.01
CA ALA A 79 18.91 3.13 1.91
C ALA A 79 17.40 3.19 2.17
N ARG A 80 16.96 3.94 3.20
CA ARG A 80 15.52 4.15 3.47
C ARG A 80 14.84 4.94 2.35
N ASN A 81 15.45 6.02 1.89
CA ASN A 81 14.92 6.80 0.76
C ASN A 81 14.83 5.95 -0.51
N SER A 82 15.85 5.12 -0.77
CA SER A 82 15.83 4.20 -1.91
C SER A 82 14.74 3.15 -1.77
N ALA A 83 14.53 2.59 -0.58
CA ALA A 83 13.45 1.64 -0.31
C ALA A 83 12.07 2.28 -0.49
N VAL A 84 11.85 3.48 0.07
CA VAL A 84 10.60 4.24 -0.12
C VAL A 84 10.40 4.60 -1.59
N ALA A 85 11.43 5.11 -2.25
CA ALA A 85 11.37 5.46 -3.67
C ALA A 85 11.11 4.24 -4.56
N SER A 86 11.59 3.05 -4.20
CA SER A 86 11.31 1.83 -4.95
C SER A 86 9.82 1.48 -4.98
N VAL A 87 9.07 1.88 -3.96
CA VAL A 87 7.63 1.62 -3.85
C VAL A 87 6.78 2.77 -4.36
N TYR A 88 7.18 4.02 -4.10
CA TYR A 88 6.34 5.19 -4.31
C TYR A 88 6.81 6.14 -5.42
N ASP A 89 8.02 5.96 -5.97
CA ASP A 89 8.52 6.84 -7.03
C ASP A 89 7.86 6.52 -8.37
N PRO A 90 7.03 7.43 -8.91
CA PRO A 90 6.36 7.22 -10.20
C PRO A 90 7.33 7.03 -11.38
N ALA A 91 8.58 7.51 -11.26
CA ALA A 91 9.60 7.33 -12.29
C ALA A 91 10.17 5.92 -12.31
N ARG A 92 10.04 5.16 -11.21
CA ARG A 92 10.50 3.77 -11.08
C ARG A 92 9.42 2.73 -11.40
N LEU A 93 8.19 3.17 -11.70
CA LEU A 93 7.06 2.30 -12.10
C LEU A 93 7.26 1.58 -13.46
N GLY A 94 8.48 1.46 -13.92
CA GLY A 94 8.85 0.58 -15.06
C GLY A 94 9.50 -0.72 -14.61
N LYS A 95 9.57 -0.99 -13.31
CA LYS A 95 10.04 -2.25 -12.70
C LYS A 95 9.10 -2.61 -11.57
N PRO A 96 8.84 -3.88 -11.30
CA PRO A 96 7.54 -4.47 -11.06
C PRO A 96 6.72 -3.73 -10.01
N GLY A 97 5.98 -2.74 -10.44
CA GLY A 97 4.89 -2.14 -9.69
C GLY A 97 3.58 -2.83 -10.07
N MET A 98 2.52 -2.62 -9.32
CA MET A 98 1.20 -3.18 -9.62
C MET A 98 0.50 -2.53 -10.81
N ALA A 99 1.04 -1.43 -11.34
CA ALA A 99 0.48 -0.72 -12.49
C ALA A 99 1.56 0.09 -13.22
N THR A 100 1.44 0.17 -14.53
CA THR A 100 2.27 1.01 -15.40
C THR A 100 1.77 2.47 -15.40
N LYS A 101 2.55 3.39 -15.97
CA LYS A 101 2.13 4.79 -16.13
C LYS A 101 0.86 4.92 -16.98
N GLY A 102 0.74 4.08 -18.03
CA GLY A 102 -0.44 4.06 -18.90
C GLY A 102 -1.69 3.62 -18.13
N GLU A 103 -1.59 2.56 -17.37
CA GLU A 103 -2.66 2.07 -16.49
C GLU A 103 -3.07 3.10 -15.44
N LEU A 104 -2.11 3.74 -14.77
CA LEU A 104 -2.41 4.80 -13.80
C LEU A 104 -3.15 5.97 -14.45
N ALA A 105 -2.84 6.30 -15.72
CA ALA A 105 -3.57 7.31 -16.47
C ALA A 105 -5.00 6.86 -16.79
N MET A 106 -5.21 5.60 -17.20
CA MET A 106 -6.54 5.01 -17.42
C MET A 106 -7.35 4.98 -16.11
N LEU A 107 -6.78 4.51 -15.02
CA LEU A 107 -7.44 4.48 -13.72
C LEU A 107 -7.92 5.87 -13.28
N ARG A 108 -7.10 6.93 -13.47
CA ARG A 108 -7.52 8.31 -13.17
C ARG A 108 -8.65 8.83 -14.05
N ARG A 109 -8.77 8.33 -15.29
CA ARG A 109 -9.88 8.67 -16.20
C ARG A 109 -11.16 7.90 -15.90
N MET A 110 -11.07 6.76 -15.19
CA MET A 110 -12.18 5.85 -14.92
C MET A 110 -13.40 6.58 -14.35
N LYS A 111 -13.22 7.56 -13.48
CA LYS A 111 -14.30 8.38 -12.93
C LYS A 111 -15.10 9.18 -13.98
N TYR A 112 -14.53 9.39 -15.17
CA TYR A 112 -15.18 10.09 -16.28
C TYR A 112 -15.73 9.14 -17.35
N THR A 113 -15.22 7.92 -17.41
CA THR A 113 -15.57 6.91 -18.43
C THR A 113 -16.57 5.88 -17.93
N THR A 114 -16.83 5.85 -16.61
CA THR A 114 -17.79 4.90 -16.00
C THR A 114 -18.79 5.63 -15.11
N ALA A 115 -19.95 5.01 -14.86
CA ALA A 115 -20.95 5.52 -13.93
C ALA A 115 -20.42 5.59 -12.49
N PRO A 116 -20.92 6.51 -11.63
CA PRO A 116 -20.43 6.70 -10.27
C PRO A 116 -20.55 5.45 -9.39
N ASP A 117 -21.53 4.61 -9.65
CA ASP A 117 -21.88 3.37 -8.96
C ASP A 117 -21.28 2.12 -9.62
N ALA A 118 -20.42 2.30 -10.63
CA ALA A 118 -19.76 1.18 -11.29
C ALA A 118 -18.93 0.36 -10.28
N LEU A 119 -19.08 -0.97 -10.37
CA LEU A 119 -18.32 -1.94 -9.61
C LEU A 119 -17.35 -2.66 -10.55
N ILE A 120 -16.06 -2.60 -10.21
CA ILE A 120 -14.96 -3.06 -11.03
C ILE A 120 -14.43 -4.41 -10.52
N LEU A 121 -14.51 -5.44 -11.35
CA LEU A 121 -13.87 -6.72 -11.14
C LEU A 121 -12.50 -6.72 -11.82
N GLY A 122 -11.50 -7.27 -11.16
CA GLY A 122 -10.17 -7.50 -11.70
C GLY A 122 -9.24 -8.00 -10.61
N ASP A 123 -8.06 -8.48 -11.00
CA ASP A 123 -7.11 -8.98 -10.04
C ASP A 123 -6.44 -7.81 -9.27
N PRO A 124 -6.59 -7.74 -7.94
CA PRO A 124 -6.04 -6.64 -7.16
C PRO A 124 -4.50 -6.58 -7.23
N ILE A 125 -3.80 -7.71 -7.41
CA ILE A 125 -2.33 -7.71 -7.54
C ILE A 125 -1.86 -7.18 -8.90
N ALA A 126 -2.77 -7.10 -9.88
CA ALA A 126 -2.52 -6.57 -11.22
C ALA A 126 -3.09 -5.15 -11.43
N GLY A 127 -3.32 -4.41 -10.35
CA GLY A 127 -3.70 -2.99 -10.41
C GLY A 127 -5.20 -2.69 -10.24
N ALA A 128 -6.10 -3.68 -10.34
CA ALA A 128 -7.54 -3.45 -10.21
C ALA A 128 -7.95 -2.81 -8.87
N ALA A 129 -7.23 -3.06 -7.78
CA ALA A 129 -7.47 -2.44 -6.47
C ALA A 129 -7.31 -0.90 -6.50
N TYR A 130 -6.55 -0.35 -7.43
CA TYR A 130 -6.41 1.10 -7.61
C TYR A 130 -7.66 1.77 -8.20
N SER A 131 -8.65 1.00 -8.70
CA SER A 131 -9.93 1.55 -9.16
C SER A 131 -10.61 2.39 -8.10
N GLU A 132 -10.51 1.98 -6.83
CA GLU A 132 -11.10 2.70 -5.71
C GLU A 132 -10.31 3.96 -5.38
N LEU A 133 -9.00 3.84 -5.22
CA LEU A 133 -8.14 4.95 -4.79
C LEU A 133 -7.96 6.03 -5.87
N LEU A 134 -7.76 5.62 -7.12
CA LEU A 134 -7.45 6.52 -8.23
C LEU A 134 -8.65 6.78 -9.13
N GLY A 135 -9.47 5.75 -9.34
CA GLY A 135 -10.63 5.78 -10.24
C GLY A 135 -11.90 6.29 -9.58
N GLY A 136 -11.94 6.34 -8.25
CA GLY A 136 -13.15 6.69 -7.50
C GLY A 136 -14.33 5.75 -7.80
N ARG A 137 -14.03 4.48 -8.11
CA ARG A 137 -15.00 3.42 -8.38
C ARG A 137 -14.73 2.24 -7.47
N LYS A 138 -15.77 1.64 -6.91
CA LYS A 138 -15.65 0.49 -6.03
C LYS A 138 -14.98 -0.68 -6.77
N ALA A 139 -14.04 -1.35 -6.11
CA ALA A 139 -13.46 -2.60 -6.59
C ALA A 139 -14.09 -3.79 -5.86
N VAL A 140 -14.33 -4.90 -6.58
CA VAL A 140 -14.81 -6.15 -5.97
C VAL A 140 -13.78 -6.65 -4.95
N PHE A 141 -12.49 -6.55 -5.31
CA PHE A 141 -11.38 -6.90 -4.45
C PHE A 141 -10.51 -5.67 -4.15
N PRO A 142 -10.82 -4.89 -3.09
CA PRO A 142 -10.12 -3.64 -2.82
C PRO A 142 -8.74 -3.83 -2.14
N GLN A 143 -8.42 -5.08 -1.76
CA GLN A 143 -7.16 -5.42 -1.06
C GLN A 143 -6.34 -6.43 -1.87
N LEU A 144 -5.02 -6.42 -1.66
CA LEU A 144 -4.09 -7.34 -2.34
C LEU A 144 -4.34 -8.82 -2.02
N THR A 145 -4.93 -9.12 -0.90
CA THR A 145 -5.39 -10.47 -0.58
C THR A 145 -6.75 -10.67 -1.22
N THR A 146 -6.75 -11.38 -2.33
CA THR A 146 -7.98 -11.85 -2.94
C THR A 146 -8.72 -12.78 -1.99
N ALA A 147 -10.01 -12.72 -2.10
CA ALA A 147 -10.99 -13.73 -1.80
C ALA A 147 -10.72 -14.60 -0.56
N ASN A 148 -11.61 -14.50 0.35
CA ASN A 148 -11.87 -15.61 1.26
C ASN A 148 -12.49 -16.73 0.40
N GLU A 149 -11.73 -17.79 0.10
CA GLU A 149 -12.19 -18.95 -0.68
C GLU A 149 -13.40 -19.64 -0.04
N ASP A 150 -13.68 -19.35 1.24
CA ASP A 150 -14.88 -19.81 1.93
C ASP A 150 -16.16 -19.13 1.45
N VAL A 151 -16.07 -18.00 0.72
CA VAL A 151 -17.23 -17.31 0.15
C VAL A 151 -17.47 -17.81 -1.27
N ALA A 152 -18.60 -18.47 -1.51
CA ALA A 152 -18.90 -19.13 -2.78
C ALA A 152 -18.83 -18.18 -3.98
N SER A 153 -19.39 -16.97 -3.88
CA SER A 153 -19.35 -15.98 -4.94
C SER A 153 -17.94 -15.51 -5.28
N GLN A 154 -17.09 -15.32 -4.26
CA GLN A 154 -15.67 -14.96 -4.48
C GLN A 154 -14.91 -16.06 -5.20
N ARG A 155 -15.16 -17.31 -4.82
CA ARG A 155 -14.54 -18.47 -5.46
C ARG A 155 -14.98 -18.60 -6.92
N VAL A 156 -16.26 -18.39 -7.23
CA VAL A 156 -16.75 -18.37 -8.62
C VAL A 156 -15.97 -17.33 -9.44
N LEU A 157 -15.87 -16.11 -8.95
CA LEU A 157 -15.17 -15.03 -9.66
C LEU A 157 -13.66 -15.31 -9.82
N THR A 158 -12.98 -15.75 -8.75
CA THR A 158 -11.54 -15.94 -8.77
C THR A 158 -11.09 -17.18 -9.53
N GLN A 159 -11.96 -18.18 -9.67
CA GLN A 159 -11.61 -19.45 -10.31
C GLN A 159 -12.23 -19.61 -11.70
N ARG A 160 -13.39 -19.02 -11.99
CA ARG A 160 -14.18 -19.33 -13.18
C ARG A 160 -14.72 -18.13 -13.97
N PHE A 161 -14.34 -16.89 -13.62
CA PHE A 161 -14.85 -15.73 -14.35
C PHE A 161 -14.51 -15.77 -15.85
N HIS A 162 -13.42 -16.41 -16.26
CA HIS A 162 -13.07 -16.60 -17.66
C HIS A 162 -14.12 -17.43 -18.44
N ASP A 163 -14.96 -18.19 -17.76
CA ASP A 163 -16.03 -18.99 -18.34
C ASP A 163 -17.36 -18.21 -18.43
N ILE A 164 -17.37 -16.89 -18.27
CA ILE A 164 -18.57 -16.03 -18.23
C ILE A 164 -19.52 -16.24 -19.41
N ALA A 165 -18.99 -16.58 -20.59
CA ALA A 165 -19.80 -16.84 -21.78
C ALA A 165 -20.55 -18.17 -21.74
N THR A 166 -20.09 -19.16 -20.94
CA THR A 166 -20.58 -20.53 -20.96
C THR A 166 -21.10 -21.02 -19.60
N ASP A 167 -20.67 -20.38 -18.51
CA ASP A 167 -21.07 -20.76 -17.15
C ASP A 167 -22.15 -19.77 -16.61
N PRO A 168 -23.42 -20.21 -16.52
CA PRO A 168 -24.50 -19.35 -16.04
C PRO A 168 -24.35 -18.92 -14.58
N GLU A 169 -23.63 -19.69 -13.74
CA GLU A 169 -23.38 -19.35 -12.34
C GLU A 169 -22.48 -18.11 -12.23
N VAL A 170 -21.54 -17.91 -13.17
CA VAL A 170 -20.73 -16.70 -13.23
C VAL A 170 -21.60 -15.47 -13.47
N CYS A 171 -22.54 -15.54 -14.41
CA CYS A 171 -23.45 -14.43 -14.68
C CYS A 171 -24.46 -14.20 -13.52
N GLU A 172 -24.84 -15.25 -12.79
CA GLU A 172 -25.66 -15.09 -11.59
C GLU A 172 -24.93 -14.28 -10.52
N VAL A 173 -23.67 -14.62 -10.23
CA VAL A 173 -22.83 -13.88 -9.28
C VAL A 173 -22.55 -12.45 -9.75
N VAL A 174 -22.26 -12.24 -11.04
CA VAL A 174 -22.08 -10.90 -11.62
C VAL A 174 -23.29 -10.02 -11.40
N ARG A 175 -24.51 -10.54 -11.63
CA ARG A 175 -25.78 -9.80 -11.42
C ARG A 175 -26.07 -9.60 -9.93
N GLU A 176 -25.87 -10.62 -9.09
CA GLU A 176 -26.09 -10.55 -7.65
C GLU A 176 -25.22 -9.45 -7.00
N LEU A 177 -23.95 -9.38 -7.36
CA LEU A 177 -23.03 -8.41 -6.82
C LEU A 177 -23.12 -7.04 -7.53
N GLY A 178 -23.78 -6.97 -8.68
CA GLY A 178 -23.87 -5.74 -9.48
C GLY A 178 -22.56 -5.34 -10.15
N ILE A 179 -21.76 -6.33 -10.57
CA ILE A 179 -20.48 -6.11 -11.24
C ILE A 179 -20.71 -5.62 -12.67
N THR A 180 -20.29 -4.40 -12.96
CA THR A 180 -20.57 -3.75 -14.25
C THR A 180 -19.38 -3.75 -15.20
N HIS A 181 -18.15 -3.78 -14.65
CA HIS A 181 -16.94 -3.64 -15.43
C HIS A 181 -15.90 -4.67 -15.05
N PHE A 182 -15.09 -5.04 -16.04
CA PHE A 182 -13.93 -5.92 -15.88
C PHE A 182 -12.65 -5.15 -16.24
N TYR A 183 -11.70 -5.16 -15.30
CA TYR A 183 -10.35 -4.65 -15.51
C TYR A 183 -9.45 -5.83 -15.89
N GLU A 184 -9.08 -5.87 -17.18
CA GLU A 184 -8.22 -6.86 -17.77
C GLU A 184 -6.76 -6.41 -17.69
N GLU A 185 -5.88 -7.25 -17.17
CA GLU A 185 -4.43 -7.07 -17.21
C GLU A 185 -3.75 -8.43 -17.26
N GLU A 186 -3.22 -8.82 -18.42
CA GLU A 186 -2.65 -10.15 -18.60
C GLU A 186 -1.11 -10.16 -18.53
N ASP A 187 -0.47 -9.14 -19.10
CA ASP A 187 0.98 -9.09 -19.32
C ASP A 187 1.71 -8.06 -18.47
N GLY A 188 0.98 -7.35 -17.62
CA GLY A 188 1.49 -6.19 -16.97
C GLY A 188 2.25 -6.41 -15.69
N ALA A 189 2.50 -5.29 -15.08
CA ALA A 189 3.14 -5.22 -13.82
C ALA A 189 2.19 -5.74 -12.73
N TYR A 190 2.63 -6.70 -11.99
CA TYR A 190 2.01 -7.12 -10.74
C TYR A 190 3.08 -7.18 -9.66
N TYR A 191 2.64 -7.18 -8.44
CA TYR A 191 3.56 -7.24 -7.32
C TYR A 191 4.43 -8.50 -7.46
N ASN A 192 5.71 -8.30 -7.67
CA ASN A 192 6.67 -9.27 -8.21
C ASN A 192 6.70 -10.64 -7.49
N PHE A 193 6.45 -10.65 -6.20
CA PHE A 193 6.44 -11.89 -5.42
C PHE A 193 5.06 -12.53 -5.28
N MET A 194 4.00 -11.90 -5.81
CA MET A 194 2.63 -12.38 -5.70
C MET A 194 2.10 -12.99 -7.00
N ARG A 195 2.97 -13.24 -7.99
CA ARG A 195 2.55 -13.86 -9.25
C ARG A 195 1.87 -15.21 -9.07
N SER A 196 2.30 -15.97 -8.07
CA SER A 196 1.69 -17.24 -7.69
C SER A 196 0.32 -17.10 -7.03
N SER A 197 -0.05 -15.90 -6.62
CA SER A 197 -1.33 -15.58 -5.95
C SER A 197 -2.35 -15.01 -6.92
N ARG A 198 -2.14 -15.13 -8.23
CA ARG A 198 -3.11 -14.76 -9.26
C ARG A 198 -4.40 -15.53 -9.08
N SER A 199 -5.51 -14.84 -9.29
CA SER A 199 -6.84 -15.45 -9.34
C SER A 199 -7.08 -16.03 -10.75
N PRO A 200 -6.97 -17.34 -10.97
CA PRO A 200 -6.90 -17.92 -12.31
C PRO A 200 -8.11 -17.58 -13.18
N GLY A 201 -9.30 -17.43 -12.59
CA GLY A 201 -10.51 -17.06 -13.31
C GLY A 201 -10.51 -15.65 -13.91
N LEU A 202 -9.60 -14.77 -13.45
CA LEU A 202 -9.54 -13.39 -13.94
C LEU A 202 -8.52 -13.20 -15.09
N TYR A 203 -7.98 -14.31 -15.63
CA TYR A 203 -7.02 -14.33 -16.73
C TYR A 203 -7.51 -15.21 -17.87
N GLY A 204 -7.11 -14.87 -19.11
CA GLY A 204 -7.55 -15.59 -20.29
C GLY A 204 -9.04 -15.44 -20.59
N VAL A 205 -9.66 -14.34 -20.17
CA VAL A 205 -11.07 -14.05 -20.44
C VAL A 205 -11.23 -13.72 -21.91
N ASP A 206 -12.13 -14.43 -22.62
CA ASP A 206 -12.47 -14.08 -24.00
C ASP A 206 -13.37 -12.83 -24.00
N THR A 207 -12.77 -11.68 -24.26
CA THR A 207 -13.45 -10.39 -24.33
C THR A 207 -13.96 -10.05 -25.74
N SER A 208 -13.88 -10.96 -26.71
CA SER A 208 -14.34 -10.75 -28.07
C SER A 208 -15.87 -10.65 -28.19
N THR A 209 -16.60 -11.27 -27.27
CA THR A 209 -18.06 -11.24 -27.18
C THR A 209 -18.49 -11.02 -25.73
N GLY A 210 -19.61 -10.31 -25.54
CA GLY A 210 -20.14 -10.04 -24.20
C GLY A 210 -19.39 -8.97 -23.41
N PHE A 211 -18.50 -8.21 -24.08
CA PHE A 211 -17.78 -7.09 -23.50
C PHE A 211 -17.72 -5.92 -24.46
N GLU A 212 -17.71 -4.73 -23.91
CA GLU A 212 -17.59 -3.45 -24.64
C GLU A 212 -16.37 -2.70 -24.07
N LEU A 213 -15.38 -2.40 -24.93
CA LEU A 213 -14.19 -1.66 -24.52
C LEU A 213 -14.56 -0.22 -24.13
N VAL A 214 -14.28 0.16 -22.89
CA VAL A 214 -14.53 1.49 -22.34
C VAL A 214 -13.31 2.38 -22.42
N ASP A 215 -12.14 1.86 -21.99
CA ASP A 215 -10.87 2.59 -21.98
C ASP A 215 -9.71 1.59 -21.98
N ALA A 216 -8.51 2.08 -22.34
CA ALA A 216 -7.30 1.31 -22.30
C ALA A 216 -6.11 2.17 -21.87
N GLY A 217 -5.13 1.55 -21.20
CA GLY A 217 -3.94 2.25 -20.76
C GLY A 217 -2.80 1.31 -20.40
N GLY A 218 -1.65 1.46 -21.06
CA GLY A 218 -0.57 0.49 -20.94
C GLY A 218 -0.98 -0.86 -21.52
N THR A 219 -0.86 -1.90 -20.73
CA THR A 219 -1.31 -3.26 -21.06
C THR A 219 -2.71 -3.56 -20.56
N ALA A 220 -3.26 -2.71 -19.67
CA ALA A 220 -4.59 -2.89 -19.12
C ALA A 220 -5.70 -2.33 -20.00
N LYS A 221 -6.86 -2.97 -19.91
CA LYS A 221 -8.10 -2.57 -20.56
C LYS A 221 -9.25 -2.59 -19.57
N LEU A 222 -10.17 -1.66 -19.72
CA LEU A 222 -11.40 -1.58 -18.97
C LEU A 222 -12.57 -1.94 -19.88
N TRP A 223 -13.27 -2.99 -19.53
CA TRP A 223 -14.41 -3.51 -20.29
C TRP A 223 -15.71 -3.31 -19.51
N LYS A 224 -16.77 -2.91 -20.18
CA LYS A 224 -18.12 -3.04 -19.67
C LYS A 224 -18.62 -4.46 -19.95
N ILE A 225 -19.15 -5.12 -18.94
CA ILE A 225 -19.70 -6.48 -19.06
C ILE A 225 -21.10 -6.38 -19.65
N THR A 226 -21.33 -7.06 -20.76
CA THR A 226 -22.64 -7.17 -21.44
C THR A 226 -23.11 -8.63 -21.57
N ALA A 227 -22.21 -9.60 -21.32
CA ALA A 227 -22.48 -11.05 -21.40
C ALA A 227 -23.63 -11.50 -20.51
N CYS A 228 -23.80 -10.83 -19.36
CA CYS A 228 -24.81 -11.23 -18.35
C CYS A 228 -26.13 -10.44 -18.47
N GLY A 229 -26.33 -9.69 -19.55
CA GLY A 229 -27.49 -8.81 -19.73
C GLY A 229 -27.42 -7.54 -18.85
N ASP A 230 -28.60 -7.01 -18.50
CA ASP A 230 -28.66 -5.80 -17.67
C ASP A 230 -28.25 -6.12 -16.23
N VAL A 231 -27.22 -5.45 -15.76
CA VAL A 231 -26.70 -5.54 -14.38
C VAL A 231 -27.04 -4.26 -13.64
N THR A 232 -27.75 -4.37 -12.52
CA THR A 232 -27.97 -3.22 -11.63
C THR A 232 -26.70 -2.94 -10.83
N PRO A 233 -26.07 -1.78 -10.99
CA PRO A 233 -24.81 -1.49 -10.32
C PRO A 233 -24.92 -1.57 -8.80
N GLY A 234 -23.92 -2.20 -8.14
CA GLY A 234 -23.73 -2.17 -6.70
C GLY A 234 -24.77 -2.87 -5.84
N GLY A 235 -25.73 -3.61 -6.43
CA GLY A 235 -26.86 -4.18 -5.69
C GLY A 235 -26.52 -5.17 -4.57
N GLY A 236 -25.38 -5.85 -4.65
CA GLY A 236 -24.98 -6.86 -3.64
C GLY A 236 -23.68 -6.56 -2.92
N HIS A 237 -22.97 -5.50 -3.30
CA HIS A 237 -21.62 -5.24 -2.77
C HIS A 237 -21.60 -4.94 -1.26
N ASP A 238 -22.63 -4.29 -0.73
CA ASP A 238 -22.67 -3.97 0.70
C ASP A 238 -22.94 -5.24 1.53
N ALA A 239 -23.76 -6.16 1.04
CA ALA A 239 -23.95 -7.48 1.65
C ALA A 239 -22.66 -8.33 1.65
N PHE A 240 -21.83 -8.17 0.61
CA PHE A 240 -20.54 -8.81 0.50
C PHE A 240 -19.52 -8.25 1.52
N ALA A 241 -19.49 -6.92 1.69
CA ALA A 241 -18.64 -6.23 2.68
C ALA A 241 -19.09 -6.56 4.12
N ASP A 242 -20.39 -6.69 4.37
CA ASP A 242 -20.94 -7.03 5.68
C ASP A 242 -20.73 -8.50 6.04
N GLY A 243 -20.72 -9.41 5.07
CA GLY A 243 -20.35 -10.81 5.26
C GLY A 243 -18.89 -11.01 5.72
N ILE A 244 -18.01 -10.07 5.39
CA ILE A 244 -16.63 -10.04 5.89
C ILE A 244 -16.59 -9.56 7.34
N LYS A 245 -17.41 -8.57 7.72
CA LYS A 245 -17.47 -8.03 9.08
C LYS A 245 -18.05 -9.01 10.09
N SER A 246 -19.13 -9.73 9.73
CA SER A 246 -19.81 -10.68 10.63
C SER A 246 -18.98 -11.92 11.00
N ARG A 247 -17.85 -12.16 10.34
CA ARG A 247 -16.93 -13.26 10.69
C ARG A 247 -15.72 -12.80 11.52
N GLN A 248 -15.62 -11.50 11.84
CA GLN A 248 -14.56 -10.95 12.68
C GLN A 248 -14.99 -10.75 14.14
N GLU A 249 -16.27 -10.95 14.44
CA GLU A 249 -16.85 -11.04 15.78
C GLU A 249 -16.95 -12.51 16.23
#